data_a20e37ef7f7cd7e3ad489e99fb0a9b70
#
_entry.id   a20e37ef7f7cd7e3ad489e99fb0a9b70
#
_cell.length_a   1.000
_cell.length_b   1.000
_cell.length_c   1.000
_cell.angle_alpha   90.00
_cell.angle_beta   90.00
_cell.angle_gamma   90.00
#
_symmetry.space_group_name_H-M   'P 1'
#
loop_
_entity.id
_entity.type
_entity.pdbx_description
1 polymer ?
#
loop_
_entity_poly.entity_id
_entity_poly.type
_entity_poly.pdbx_seq_one_letter_code
_entity_poly.pdbx_strand_id
1 'polypeptide(L)'
;REDGSGTRGAFIELFGIEEKKDGEKVDMTTDDAQITNSTSVMLTTVAGDDYAIGYVSLGSLNDTVKALKIDGEEATEQNIKDGKYKICRPFNIATKKGADNELAKDFISYIMSKEGQQVISDNGYIGDDSAEAYAGTKPSGKVVVGGSSSVSPVMEKLIEAYKKVNTGAEIELQTTDSTTGMTSAIDGSYDIGM
;
A
#
# COMPACT_ATOMS: atom_id res chain seq x y z
N ARG A 1 8.62 1.13 11.51
CA ARG A 1 8.78 1.73 10.18
C ARG A 1 9.33 3.14 10.31
N GLU A 2 9.95 3.62 9.24
CA GLU A 2 10.55 4.96 9.08
C GLU A 2 9.49 6.08 9.14
N ASP A 3 9.95 7.31 9.37
CA ASP A 3 9.13 8.50 9.20
C ASP A 3 8.64 8.60 7.74
N GLY A 4 7.43 9.11 7.55
CA GLY A 4 6.78 9.13 6.23
C GLY A 4 6.08 7.81 5.84
N SER A 5 6.31 6.71 6.57
CA SER A 5 5.62 5.43 6.33
C SER A 5 4.13 5.54 6.64
N GLY A 6 3.29 5.36 5.62
CA GLY A 6 1.85 5.27 5.80
C GLY A 6 1.41 4.07 6.66
N THR A 7 2.19 2.98 6.70
CA THR A 7 1.93 1.83 7.60
C THR A 7 2.21 2.18 9.05
N ARG A 8 3.27 3.00 9.34
CA ARG A 8 3.51 3.52 10.70
C ARG A 8 2.36 4.44 11.12
N GLY A 9 1.98 5.39 10.26
CA GLY A 9 0.86 6.29 10.57
C GLY A 9 -0.43 5.55 10.89
N ALA A 10 -0.77 4.51 10.10
CA ALA A 10 -1.94 3.68 10.40
C ALA A 10 -1.81 2.92 11.71
N PHE A 11 -0.63 2.37 12.02
CA PHE A 11 -0.40 1.64 13.26
C PHE A 11 -0.62 2.54 14.48
N ILE A 12 0.02 3.71 14.52
CA ILE A 12 -0.12 4.63 15.66
C ILE A 12 -1.55 5.17 15.82
N GLU A 13 -2.24 5.45 14.70
CA GLU A 13 -3.62 5.94 14.72
C GLU A 13 -4.61 4.87 15.16
N LEU A 14 -4.57 3.68 14.54
CA LEU A 14 -5.54 2.59 14.80
C LEU A 14 -5.39 1.98 16.20
N PHE A 15 -4.18 1.98 16.75
CA PHE A 15 -3.91 1.51 18.11
C PHE A 15 -3.93 2.61 19.17
N GLY A 16 -4.14 3.88 18.76
CA GLY A 16 -4.17 5.02 19.68
C GLY A 16 -2.81 5.28 20.35
N ILE A 17 -1.71 5.04 19.64
CA ILE A 17 -0.33 5.31 20.12
C ILE A 17 0.08 6.74 19.75
N GLU A 18 -0.86 7.66 19.74
CA GLU A 18 -0.61 9.07 19.50
C GLU A 18 -1.22 9.92 20.62
N GLU A 19 -0.53 10.98 20.99
CA GLU A 19 -1.04 12.00 21.91
C GLU A 19 -1.16 13.35 21.22
N LYS A 20 -2.13 14.15 21.65
CA LYS A 20 -2.21 15.56 21.25
C LYS A 20 -1.40 16.42 22.22
N LYS A 21 -0.32 17.04 21.71
CA LYS A 21 0.48 18.03 22.45
C LYS A 21 0.43 19.34 21.67
N ASP A 22 0.00 20.40 22.30
CA ASP A 22 -0.11 21.76 21.71
C ASP A 22 -0.93 21.82 20.40
N GLY A 23 -1.90 20.91 20.24
CA GLY A 23 -2.75 20.82 19.07
C GLY A 23 -2.21 19.91 17.95
N GLU A 24 -0.99 19.45 18.06
CA GLU A 24 -0.36 18.52 17.10
C GLU A 24 -0.43 17.07 17.60
N LYS A 25 -0.52 16.13 16.67
CA LYS A 25 -0.44 14.68 16.95
C LYS A 25 1.03 14.28 17.10
N VAL A 26 1.38 13.65 18.20
CA VAL A 26 2.73 13.18 18.50
C VAL A 26 2.72 11.66 18.58
N ASP A 27 3.59 11.02 17.82
CA ASP A 27 3.83 9.57 17.87
C ASP A 27 4.49 9.21 19.21
N MET A 28 3.86 8.33 19.97
CA MET A 28 4.32 7.84 21.27
C MET A 28 4.95 6.45 21.20
N THR A 29 5.34 5.98 20.01
CA THR A 29 6.12 4.76 19.87
C THR A 29 7.44 4.90 20.64
N THR A 30 7.85 3.84 21.34
CA THR A 30 9.11 3.86 22.10
C THR A 30 10.33 4.13 21.22
N ASP A 31 11.26 4.95 21.72
CA ASP A 31 12.55 5.23 21.05
C ASP A 31 13.45 4.00 20.97
N ASP A 32 13.20 2.95 21.79
CA ASP A 32 13.93 1.68 21.73
C ASP A 32 13.51 0.78 20.56
N ALA A 33 12.46 1.15 19.82
CA ALA A 33 11.98 0.38 18.71
C ALA A 33 12.97 0.37 17.54
N GLN A 34 13.20 -0.79 16.94
CA GLN A 34 13.99 -0.89 15.70
C GLN A 34 13.21 -0.27 14.53
N ILE A 35 13.80 0.72 13.89
CA ILE A 35 13.23 1.38 12.73
C ILE A 35 13.78 0.77 11.45
N THR A 36 12.92 0.42 10.51
CA THR A 36 13.29 -0.10 9.19
C THR A 36 12.48 0.58 8.09
N ASN A 37 13.11 0.83 6.95
CA ASN A 37 12.53 1.42 5.76
C ASN A 37 12.02 0.38 4.74
N SER A 38 12.02 -0.89 5.10
CA SER A 38 11.62 -1.98 4.22
C SER A 38 10.69 -2.96 4.93
N THR A 39 9.61 -3.35 4.26
CA THR A 39 8.67 -4.37 4.74
C THR A 39 9.34 -5.74 4.86
N SER A 40 10.19 -6.13 3.90
CA SER A 40 10.92 -7.40 3.92
C SER A 40 11.97 -7.44 5.03
N VAL A 41 12.67 -6.35 5.29
CA VAL A 41 13.62 -6.27 6.42
C VAL A 41 12.89 -6.42 7.75
N MET A 42 11.73 -5.79 7.93
CA MET A 42 10.93 -5.94 9.15
C MET A 42 10.52 -7.42 9.37
N LEU A 43 10.03 -8.10 8.34
CA LEU A 43 9.66 -9.52 8.43
C LEU A 43 10.86 -10.40 8.80
N THR A 44 12.02 -10.17 8.16
CA THR A 44 13.26 -10.91 8.47
C THR A 44 13.74 -10.66 9.90
N THR A 45 13.64 -9.41 10.39
CA THR A 45 14.01 -9.05 11.76
C THR A 45 13.14 -9.80 12.77
N VAL A 46 11.82 -9.79 12.59
CA VAL A 46 10.89 -10.50 13.48
C VAL A 46 11.09 -12.01 13.39
N ALA A 47 11.30 -12.56 12.19
CA ALA A 47 11.57 -14.00 12.02
C ALA A 47 12.88 -14.47 12.67
N GLY A 48 13.83 -13.58 12.86
CA GLY A 48 15.14 -13.86 13.48
C GLY A 48 15.20 -13.67 14.99
N ASP A 49 14.13 -13.24 15.64
CA ASP A 49 14.10 -12.96 17.08
C ASP A 49 12.75 -13.43 17.69
N ASP A 50 12.82 -14.47 18.52
CA ASP A 50 11.65 -15.07 19.18
C ASP A 50 10.89 -14.11 20.12
N TYR A 51 11.51 -13.01 20.52
CA TYR A 51 10.93 -11.98 21.39
C TYR A 51 10.48 -10.73 20.64
N ALA A 52 10.74 -10.65 19.33
CA ALA A 52 10.35 -9.52 18.54
C ALA A 52 8.86 -9.51 18.20
N ILE A 53 8.26 -8.32 18.19
CA ILE A 53 6.94 -8.05 17.64
C ILE A 53 7.05 -6.96 16.59
N GLY A 54 6.34 -7.11 15.48
CA GLY A 54 6.33 -6.14 14.39
C GLY A 54 4.94 -5.95 13.82
N TYR A 55 4.79 -4.99 12.91
CA TYR A 55 3.55 -4.76 12.17
C TYR A 55 3.83 -4.63 10.68
N VAL A 56 2.91 -5.17 9.88
CA VAL A 56 3.01 -5.28 8.43
C VAL A 56 1.63 -5.24 7.81
N SER A 57 1.54 -4.84 6.55
CA SER A 57 0.30 -4.96 5.77
C SER A 57 -0.05 -6.43 5.51
N LEU A 58 -1.35 -6.78 5.54
CA LEU A 58 -1.84 -8.14 5.36
C LEU A 58 -1.29 -8.81 4.09
N GLY A 59 -1.32 -8.14 2.94
CA GLY A 59 -0.82 -8.69 1.68
C GLY A 59 0.70 -8.91 1.61
N SER A 60 1.45 -8.43 2.60
CA SER A 60 2.90 -8.70 2.73
C SER A 60 3.22 -9.75 3.79
N LEU A 61 2.21 -10.21 4.54
CA LEU A 61 2.39 -11.27 5.54
C LEU A 61 2.76 -12.58 4.86
N ASN A 62 3.67 -13.35 5.48
CA ASN A 62 4.09 -14.66 4.99
C ASN A 62 4.32 -15.65 6.13
N ASP A 63 4.61 -16.90 5.80
CA ASP A 63 4.74 -18.00 6.75
C ASP A 63 6.03 -17.97 7.60
N THR A 64 6.90 -16.97 7.43
CA THR A 64 8.12 -16.83 8.24
C THR A 64 7.84 -16.23 9.62
N VAL A 65 6.68 -15.63 9.81
CA VAL A 65 6.24 -15.02 11.08
C VAL A 65 4.82 -15.47 11.45
N LYS A 66 4.51 -15.41 12.74
CA LYS A 66 3.18 -15.72 13.25
C LYS A 66 2.32 -14.47 13.31
N ALA A 67 1.18 -14.48 12.60
CA ALA A 67 0.16 -13.44 12.76
C ALA A 67 -0.52 -13.54 14.13
N LEU A 68 -0.65 -12.40 14.81
CA LEU A 68 -1.38 -12.30 16.07
C LEU A 68 -2.85 -11.94 15.82
N LYS A 69 -3.74 -12.49 16.62
CA LYS A 69 -5.14 -12.07 16.67
C LYS A 69 -5.25 -10.72 17.39
N ILE A 70 -6.12 -9.86 16.90
CA ILE A 70 -6.49 -8.61 17.56
C ILE A 70 -7.93 -8.73 18.07
N ASP A 71 -8.14 -8.49 19.33
CA ASP A 71 -9.45 -8.68 20.02
C ASP A 71 -10.06 -10.08 19.79
N GLY A 72 -9.20 -11.10 19.63
CA GLY A 72 -9.60 -12.49 19.36
C GLY A 72 -9.84 -12.81 17.89
N GLU A 73 -9.83 -11.83 16.99
CA GLU A 73 -10.08 -11.99 15.57
C GLU A 73 -8.81 -12.13 14.75
N GLU A 74 -8.81 -12.98 13.75
CA GLU A 74 -7.71 -13.16 12.78
C GLU A 74 -7.80 -12.12 11.67
N ALA A 75 -6.64 -11.67 11.18
CA ALA A 75 -6.52 -10.77 10.03
C ALA A 75 -6.78 -11.57 8.73
N THR A 76 -8.04 -11.85 8.46
CA THR A 76 -8.50 -12.50 7.22
C THR A 76 -9.36 -11.55 6.40
N GLU A 77 -9.38 -11.75 5.07
CA GLU A 77 -10.24 -10.99 4.18
C GLU A 77 -11.71 -11.01 4.66
N GLN A 78 -12.22 -12.19 5.04
CA GLN A 78 -13.59 -12.34 5.49
C GLN A 78 -13.86 -11.56 6.79
N ASN A 79 -12.97 -11.65 7.79
CA ASN A 79 -13.13 -10.92 9.04
C ASN A 79 -13.06 -9.39 8.86
N ILE A 80 -12.28 -8.93 7.88
CA ILE A 80 -12.19 -7.51 7.53
C ILE A 80 -13.47 -7.07 6.82
N LYS A 81 -13.93 -7.80 5.80
CA LYS A 81 -15.19 -7.52 5.08
C LYS A 81 -16.41 -7.55 6.02
N ASP A 82 -16.43 -8.45 6.98
CA ASP A 82 -17.48 -8.54 8.01
C ASP A 82 -17.38 -7.47 9.10
N GLY A 83 -16.32 -6.65 9.11
CA GLY A 83 -16.08 -5.64 10.15
C GLY A 83 -15.70 -6.20 11.52
N LYS A 84 -15.33 -7.49 11.62
CA LYS A 84 -14.87 -8.14 12.86
C LYS A 84 -13.44 -7.74 13.18
N TYR A 85 -12.55 -7.80 12.19
CA TYR A 85 -11.18 -7.31 12.32
C TYR A 85 -11.13 -5.82 12.02
N LYS A 86 -10.90 -4.99 13.04
CA LYS A 86 -11.05 -3.53 12.98
C LYS A 86 -9.78 -2.78 12.57
N ILE A 87 -8.62 -3.45 12.62
CA ILE A 87 -7.34 -2.84 12.29
C ILE A 87 -7.11 -2.93 10.77
N CYS A 88 -7.85 -2.14 10.04
CA CYS A 88 -7.78 -2.10 8.58
C CYS A 88 -7.88 -0.66 8.07
N ARG A 89 -7.33 -0.42 6.89
CA ARG A 89 -7.43 0.84 6.16
C ARG A 89 -7.31 0.60 4.66
N PRO A 90 -7.90 1.45 3.81
CA PRO A 90 -7.65 1.38 2.38
C PRO A 90 -6.23 1.81 2.03
N PHE A 91 -5.68 1.27 0.96
CA PHE A 91 -4.58 1.88 0.24
C PHE A 91 -5.13 2.94 -0.72
N ASN A 92 -4.42 4.05 -0.80
CA ASN A 92 -4.79 5.15 -1.67
C ASN A 92 -3.68 5.42 -2.67
N ILE A 93 -4.08 5.84 -3.86
CA ILE A 93 -3.19 6.42 -4.86
C ILE A 93 -3.62 7.86 -5.13
N ALA A 94 -2.66 8.70 -5.45
CA ALA A 94 -2.90 10.10 -5.73
C ALA A 94 -2.21 10.54 -7.02
N THR A 95 -2.82 11.50 -7.70
CA THR A 95 -2.24 12.18 -8.85
C THR A 95 -2.27 13.69 -8.64
N LYS A 96 -1.40 14.41 -9.31
CA LYS A 96 -1.45 15.88 -9.32
C LYS A 96 -2.76 16.36 -9.93
N LYS A 97 -3.42 17.31 -9.25
CA LYS A 97 -4.63 17.93 -9.80
C LYS A 97 -4.33 18.60 -11.15
N GLY A 98 -5.07 18.21 -12.17
CA GLY A 98 -4.89 18.74 -13.53
C GLY A 98 -3.74 18.09 -14.32
N ALA A 99 -3.14 17.00 -13.81
CA ALA A 99 -2.22 16.19 -14.59
C ALA A 99 -2.92 15.60 -15.82
N ASP A 100 -2.20 15.60 -16.95
CA ASP A 100 -2.74 15.21 -18.27
C ASP A 100 -1.94 14.07 -18.90
N ASN A 101 -1.54 13.08 -18.11
CA ASN A 101 -0.93 11.85 -18.61
C ASN A 101 -2.03 10.80 -18.87
N GLU A 102 -2.39 10.62 -20.15
CA GLU A 102 -3.45 9.69 -20.55
C GLU A 102 -3.14 8.24 -20.17
N LEU A 103 -1.87 7.83 -20.21
CA LEU A 103 -1.48 6.50 -19.78
C LEU A 103 -1.66 6.32 -18.26
N ALA A 104 -1.36 7.35 -17.45
CA ALA A 104 -1.59 7.30 -16.01
C ALA A 104 -3.09 7.15 -15.68
N LYS A 105 -3.95 7.92 -16.37
CA LYS A 105 -5.41 7.82 -16.23
C LYS A 105 -5.91 6.42 -16.59
N ASP A 106 -5.44 5.88 -17.70
CA ASP A 106 -5.84 4.56 -18.20
C ASP A 106 -5.35 3.43 -17.28
N PHE A 107 -4.12 3.54 -16.74
CA PHE A 107 -3.60 2.59 -15.76
C PHE A 107 -4.39 2.65 -14.44
N ILE A 108 -4.77 3.83 -13.96
CA ILE A 108 -5.66 3.96 -12.79
C ILE A 108 -7.02 3.31 -13.07
N SER A 109 -7.59 3.53 -14.27
CA SER A 109 -8.83 2.87 -14.68
C SER A 109 -8.69 1.34 -14.65
N TYR A 110 -7.54 0.80 -15.06
CA TYR A 110 -7.25 -0.63 -14.95
C TYR A 110 -7.16 -1.09 -13.50
N ILE A 111 -6.42 -0.37 -12.64
CA ILE A 111 -6.32 -0.70 -11.21
C ILE A 111 -7.71 -0.79 -10.57
N MET A 112 -8.58 0.15 -10.89
CA MET A 112 -9.94 0.24 -10.32
C MET A 112 -10.96 -0.67 -11.03
N SER A 113 -10.56 -1.37 -12.08
CA SER A 113 -11.44 -2.30 -12.81
C SER A 113 -11.53 -3.66 -12.14
N LYS A 114 -12.52 -4.47 -12.56
CA LYS A 114 -12.67 -5.85 -12.12
C LYS A 114 -11.39 -6.68 -12.28
N GLU A 115 -10.70 -6.52 -13.40
CA GLU A 115 -9.45 -7.21 -13.70
C GLU A 115 -8.32 -6.77 -12.76
N GLY A 116 -8.19 -5.48 -12.50
CA GLY A 116 -7.21 -4.93 -11.54
C GLY A 116 -7.53 -5.35 -10.10
N GLN A 117 -8.80 -5.30 -9.70
CA GLN A 117 -9.24 -5.73 -8.38
C GLN A 117 -9.06 -7.24 -8.16
N GLN A 118 -9.19 -8.04 -9.22
CA GLN A 118 -8.86 -9.47 -9.16
C GLN A 118 -7.36 -9.69 -8.91
N VAL A 119 -6.48 -8.94 -9.57
CA VAL A 119 -5.03 -8.99 -9.30
C VAL A 119 -4.74 -8.63 -7.83
N ILE A 120 -5.43 -7.64 -7.27
CA ILE A 120 -5.30 -7.23 -5.87
C ILE A 120 -5.69 -8.39 -4.94
N SER A 121 -6.84 -9.04 -5.18
CA SER A 121 -7.32 -10.17 -4.37
C SER A 121 -6.41 -11.40 -4.50
N ASP A 122 -5.95 -11.74 -5.69
CA ASP A 122 -5.05 -12.87 -5.94
C ASP A 122 -3.69 -12.74 -5.24
N ASN A 123 -3.33 -11.52 -4.85
CA ASN A 123 -2.07 -11.23 -4.15
C ASN A 123 -2.26 -10.94 -2.64
N GLY A 124 -3.38 -11.38 -2.05
CA GLY A 124 -3.61 -11.34 -0.60
C GLY A 124 -4.04 -9.97 -0.05
N TYR A 125 -4.45 -9.06 -0.92
CA TYR A 125 -5.10 -7.81 -0.53
C TYR A 125 -6.61 -7.92 -0.74
N ILE A 126 -7.37 -6.95 -0.28
CA ILE A 126 -8.84 -6.97 -0.39
C ILE A 126 -9.24 -6.10 -1.57
N GLY A 127 -9.75 -6.73 -2.62
CA GLY A 127 -10.29 -6.09 -3.80
C GLY A 127 -11.73 -5.64 -3.62
N ASP A 128 -12.19 -4.82 -4.55
CA ASP A 128 -13.60 -4.39 -4.67
C ASP A 128 -14.34 -5.34 -5.62
N ASP A 129 -15.20 -6.18 -5.06
CA ASP A 129 -16.01 -7.15 -5.82
C ASP A 129 -17.09 -6.47 -6.69
N SER A 130 -17.35 -5.17 -6.48
CA SER A 130 -18.34 -4.38 -7.23
C SER A 130 -17.75 -3.66 -8.46
N ALA A 131 -16.43 -3.77 -8.68
CA ALA A 131 -15.74 -3.07 -9.75
C ALA A 131 -16.23 -3.52 -11.14
N GLU A 132 -16.37 -2.56 -12.05
CA GLU A 132 -16.75 -2.82 -13.44
C GLU A 132 -15.56 -3.34 -14.28
N ALA A 133 -15.85 -3.98 -15.42
CA ALA A 133 -14.83 -4.47 -16.32
C ALA A 133 -13.98 -3.32 -16.90
N TYR A 134 -12.69 -3.59 -17.14
CA TYR A 134 -11.79 -2.61 -17.74
C TYR A 134 -12.21 -2.25 -19.18
N ALA A 135 -12.40 -0.98 -19.43
CA ALA A 135 -12.81 -0.43 -20.72
C ALA A 135 -11.88 0.71 -21.22
N GLY A 136 -10.60 0.67 -20.86
CA GLY A 136 -9.65 1.71 -21.20
C GLY A 136 -9.20 1.72 -22.66
N THR A 137 -8.57 2.83 -23.04
CA THR A 137 -8.18 3.13 -24.44
C THR A 137 -6.79 2.61 -24.81
N LYS A 138 -6.01 2.16 -23.82
CA LYS A 138 -4.67 1.58 -23.98
C LYS A 138 -3.67 2.52 -24.69
N PRO A 139 -3.52 3.75 -24.24
CA PRO A 139 -2.57 4.68 -24.84
C PRO A 139 -1.14 4.19 -24.62
N SER A 140 -0.24 4.51 -25.54
CA SER A 140 1.19 4.31 -25.33
C SER A 140 1.80 5.52 -24.58
N GLY A 141 2.90 5.30 -23.89
CA GLY A 141 3.62 6.36 -23.20
C GLY A 141 4.38 5.87 -22.00
N LYS A 142 4.83 6.81 -21.15
CA LYS A 142 5.56 6.51 -19.91
C LYS A 142 4.80 7.04 -18.70
N VAL A 143 4.82 6.27 -17.62
CA VAL A 143 4.26 6.62 -16.29
C VAL A 143 5.30 6.27 -15.22
N VAL A 144 5.49 7.17 -14.26
CA VAL A 144 6.28 6.92 -13.05
C VAL A 144 5.31 6.78 -11.87
N VAL A 145 5.34 5.63 -11.24
CA VAL A 145 4.57 5.31 -10.02
C VAL A 145 5.55 5.21 -8.87
N GLY A 146 5.26 5.83 -7.74
CA GLY A 146 6.18 5.72 -6.62
C GLY A 146 5.56 5.94 -5.25
N GLY A 147 6.23 5.40 -4.23
CA GLY A 147 5.83 5.57 -2.83
C GLY A 147 5.93 4.31 -1.99
N SER A 148 4.89 4.02 -1.25
CA SER A 148 4.80 3.03 -0.19
C SER A 148 5.37 1.64 -0.53
N SER A 149 6.35 1.19 0.24
CA SER A 149 6.90 -0.17 0.13
C SER A 149 5.88 -1.27 0.51
N SER A 150 4.77 -0.91 1.17
CA SER A 150 3.68 -1.85 1.46
C SER A 150 2.73 -2.03 0.27
N VAL A 151 2.69 -1.07 -0.65
CA VAL A 151 1.87 -1.12 -1.87
C VAL A 151 2.68 -1.66 -3.06
N SER A 152 4.01 -1.43 -3.07
CA SER A 152 4.89 -1.84 -4.18
C SER A 152 4.69 -3.29 -4.64
N PRO A 153 4.57 -4.31 -3.76
CA PRO A 153 4.42 -5.68 -4.22
C PRO A 153 3.16 -5.92 -5.06
N VAL A 154 2.01 -5.35 -4.66
CA VAL A 154 0.78 -5.47 -5.46
C VAL A 154 0.83 -4.56 -6.69
N MET A 155 1.47 -3.41 -6.60
CA MET A 155 1.64 -2.51 -7.74
C MET A 155 2.49 -3.15 -8.85
N GLU A 156 3.53 -3.90 -8.52
CA GLU A 156 4.30 -4.70 -9.49
C GLU A 156 3.39 -5.68 -10.24
N LYS A 157 2.52 -6.39 -9.53
CA LYS A 157 1.57 -7.34 -10.16
C LYS A 157 0.54 -6.64 -11.05
N LEU A 158 0.05 -5.49 -10.64
CA LEU A 158 -0.84 -4.66 -11.44
C LEU A 158 -0.15 -4.17 -12.72
N ILE A 159 1.10 -3.72 -12.63
CA ILE A 159 1.91 -3.32 -13.78
C ILE A 159 2.15 -4.49 -14.73
N GLU A 160 2.54 -5.66 -14.20
CA GLU A 160 2.74 -6.88 -14.99
C GLU A 160 1.45 -7.28 -15.73
N ALA A 161 0.31 -7.25 -15.06
CA ALA A 161 -0.98 -7.58 -15.64
C ALA A 161 -1.43 -6.56 -16.69
N TYR A 162 -1.29 -5.27 -16.39
CA TYR A 162 -1.65 -4.20 -17.31
C TYR A 162 -0.80 -4.21 -18.59
N LYS A 163 0.50 -4.47 -18.50
CA LYS A 163 1.38 -4.60 -19.68
C LYS A 163 0.99 -5.72 -20.63
N LYS A 164 0.26 -6.74 -20.17
CA LYS A 164 -0.29 -7.79 -21.03
C LYS A 164 -1.48 -7.32 -21.87
N VAL A 165 -2.24 -6.35 -21.39
CA VAL A 165 -3.39 -5.77 -22.10
C VAL A 165 -3.05 -4.48 -22.83
N ASN A 166 -1.99 -3.79 -22.41
CA ASN A 166 -1.44 -2.60 -23.07
C ASN A 166 0.08 -2.73 -23.25
N THR A 167 0.50 -3.26 -24.39
CA THR A 167 1.92 -3.51 -24.71
C THR A 167 2.70 -2.21 -25.03
N GLY A 168 2.01 -1.10 -25.23
CA GLY A 168 2.62 0.22 -25.45
C GLY A 168 2.91 1.00 -24.16
N ALA A 169 2.61 0.42 -22.99
CA ALA A 169 2.80 1.07 -21.71
C ALA A 169 4.21 0.85 -21.16
N GLU A 170 4.91 1.95 -20.87
CA GLU A 170 6.15 1.96 -20.09
C GLU A 170 5.84 2.47 -18.69
N ILE A 171 5.84 1.59 -17.69
CA ILE A 171 5.57 1.95 -16.31
C ILE A 171 6.80 1.66 -15.48
N GLU A 172 7.34 2.70 -14.85
CA GLU A 172 8.45 2.66 -13.91
C GLU A 172 7.91 2.70 -12.48
N LEU A 173 8.34 1.78 -11.62
CA LEU A 173 7.96 1.73 -10.21
C LEU A 173 9.14 2.12 -9.33
N GLN A 174 8.94 3.07 -8.43
CA GLN A 174 9.92 3.52 -7.44
C GLN A 174 9.40 3.28 -6.03
N THR A 175 10.06 2.37 -5.31
CA THR A 175 9.69 2.07 -3.92
C THR A 175 10.39 3.02 -2.96
N THR A 176 9.60 3.81 -2.24
CA THR A 176 10.02 4.75 -1.21
C THR A 176 9.09 4.62 0.01
N ASP A 177 8.73 5.73 0.63
CA ASP A 177 7.68 5.83 1.64
C ASP A 177 6.45 6.59 1.10
N SER A 178 5.33 6.55 1.85
CA SER A 178 4.08 7.15 1.40
C SER A 178 4.15 8.68 1.31
N THR A 179 4.86 9.33 2.23
CA THR A 179 5.00 10.80 2.20
C THR A 179 5.78 11.24 0.97
N THR A 180 6.89 10.56 0.66
CA THR A 180 7.66 10.79 -0.57
C THR A 180 6.80 10.56 -1.81
N GLY A 181 6.01 9.48 -1.83
CA GLY A 181 5.07 9.21 -2.93
C GLY A 181 4.08 10.35 -3.16
N MET A 182 3.46 10.85 -2.09
CA MET A 182 2.49 11.96 -2.18
C MET A 182 3.14 13.28 -2.59
N THR A 183 4.28 13.65 -1.99
CA THR A 183 4.99 14.90 -2.34
C THR A 183 5.50 14.89 -3.76
N SER A 184 6.04 13.76 -4.24
CA SER A 184 6.50 13.60 -5.63
C SER A 184 5.35 13.60 -6.65
N ALA A 185 4.16 13.13 -6.27
CA ALA A 185 2.98 13.29 -7.11
C ALA A 185 2.53 14.76 -7.16
N ILE A 186 2.60 15.50 -6.05
CA ILE A 186 2.22 16.92 -5.99
C ILE A 186 3.18 17.77 -6.84
N ASP A 187 4.48 17.55 -6.77
CA ASP A 187 5.46 18.32 -7.55
C ASP A 187 5.51 17.88 -9.02
N GLY A 188 5.05 16.67 -9.34
CA GLY A 188 4.97 16.12 -10.70
C GLY A 188 6.18 15.25 -11.07
N SER A 189 7.03 14.88 -10.12
CA SER A 189 8.13 13.92 -10.33
C SER A 189 7.59 12.49 -10.52
N TYR A 190 6.44 12.17 -9.88
CA TYR A 190 5.67 10.98 -10.12
C TYR A 190 4.32 11.33 -10.74
N ASP A 191 3.86 10.49 -11.69
CA ASP A 191 2.51 10.59 -12.24
C ASP A 191 1.48 10.06 -11.24
N ILE A 192 1.87 9.02 -10.47
CA ILE A 192 1.03 8.37 -9.46
C ILE A 192 1.84 8.19 -8.17
N GLY A 193 1.36 8.77 -7.08
CA GLY A 193 1.88 8.56 -5.73
C GLY A 193 1.07 7.50 -4.97
N MET A 194 1.74 6.71 -4.10
CA MET A 194 1.09 5.65 -3.32
C MET A 194 1.64 5.54 -1.89
#